data_866009c0647cb4e7f80785db6eb94795
#
_entry.id   866009c0647cb4e7f80785db6eb94795
#
_cell.length_a   1.000
_cell.length_b   1.000
_cell.length_c   1.000
_cell.angle_alpha   90.00
_cell.angle_beta   90.00
_cell.angle_gamma   90.00
#
_symmetry.space_group_name_H-M   'P 1'
#
loop_
_entity.id
_entity.type
_entity.pdbx_description
1 polymer ?
#
loop_
_entity_poly.entity_id
_entity_poly.type
_entity_poly.pdbx_seq_one_letter_code
_entity_poly.pdbx_strand_id
1 'polypeptide(L)'
;MSHIMSYKSIEPKIGPDVFVAPNASVVGDVTIGEGSSVWFGTVLRGDIERVIVGKYTNIQDNTTIHVMGDHPTVIGDYVTIGHNAIVHCG
;
A
#
# COMPACT_ATOMS: atom_id res chain seq x y z
N MET A 1 -10.94 -9.34 -8.40
CA MET A 1 -10.00 -8.48 -9.09
C MET A 1 -9.60 -7.32 -8.20
N SER A 2 -8.31 -7.03 -8.09
CA SER A 2 -7.85 -5.94 -7.25
C SER A 2 -8.30 -4.60 -7.81
N HIS A 3 -8.52 -3.63 -6.93
CA HIS A 3 -8.86 -2.26 -7.30
C HIS A 3 -7.58 -1.43 -7.30
N ILE A 4 -6.86 -1.46 -8.40
CA ILE A 4 -5.63 -0.68 -8.57
C ILE A 4 -5.99 0.51 -9.47
N MET A 5 -5.92 1.72 -8.91
CA MET A 5 -6.45 2.89 -9.58
C MET A 5 -5.49 4.07 -9.49
N SER A 6 -5.47 4.87 -10.56
CA SER A 6 -4.78 6.14 -10.52
C SER A 6 -5.59 7.16 -9.71
N TYR A 7 -4.90 8.16 -9.21
CA TYR A 7 -5.52 9.32 -8.56
C TYR A 7 -4.74 10.57 -9.00
N LYS A 8 -5.46 11.55 -9.54
CA LYS A 8 -4.85 12.77 -10.12
C LYS A 8 -3.73 12.44 -11.10
N SER A 9 -3.99 11.46 -11.97
CA SER A 9 -3.07 10.99 -13.02
C SER A 9 -1.82 10.29 -12.51
N ILE A 10 -1.76 9.93 -11.24
CA ILE A 10 -0.64 9.16 -10.68
C ILE A 10 -1.12 7.73 -10.46
N GLU A 11 -0.42 6.78 -11.07
CA GLU A 11 -0.74 5.36 -10.97
C GLU A 11 0.15 4.68 -9.93
N PRO A 12 -0.38 3.67 -9.23
CA PRO A 12 0.46 2.84 -8.37
C PRO A 12 1.57 2.16 -9.16
N LYS A 13 2.73 2.04 -8.54
CA LYS A 13 3.87 1.31 -9.08
C LYS A 13 4.05 0.03 -8.27
N ILE A 14 3.79 -1.10 -8.92
CA ILE A 14 3.82 -2.39 -8.27
C ILE A 14 4.99 -3.18 -8.82
N GLY A 15 5.91 -3.56 -7.95
CA GLY A 15 7.10 -4.30 -8.33
C GLY A 15 6.81 -5.74 -8.71
N PRO A 16 7.85 -6.49 -9.13
CA PRO A 16 7.69 -7.89 -9.52
C PRO A 16 7.34 -8.75 -8.30
N ASP A 17 6.65 -9.85 -8.58
CA ASP A 17 6.28 -10.87 -7.57
C ASP A 17 5.50 -10.31 -6.38
N VAL A 18 4.72 -9.26 -6.60
CA VAL A 18 3.83 -8.69 -5.59
C VAL A 18 2.47 -9.34 -5.69
N PHE A 19 1.97 -9.80 -4.55
CA PHE A 19 0.59 -10.29 -4.47
C PHE A 19 -0.32 -9.17 -3.99
N VAL A 20 -1.36 -8.88 -4.75
CA VAL A 20 -2.43 -7.97 -4.32
C VAL A 20 -3.74 -8.73 -4.35
N ALA A 21 -4.36 -8.90 -3.19
CA ALA A 21 -5.59 -9.68 -3.08
C ALA A 21 -6.71 -9.08 -3.94
N PRO A 22 -7.65 -9.91 -4.44
CA PRO A 22 -8.68 -9.44 -5.36
C PRO A 22 -9.54 -8.29 -4.83
N ASN A 23 -9.75 -8.21 -3.53
CA ASN A 23 -10.56 -7.12 -2.95
C ASN A 23 -9.72 -6.07 -2.23
N ALA A 24 -8.42 -6.07 -2.40
CA ALA A 24 -7.58 -4.98 -1.91
C ALA A 24 -7.67 -3.78 -2.84
N SER A 25 -7.48 -2.59 -2.29
CA SER A 25 -7.50 -1.35 -3.07
C SER A 25 -6.15 -0.65 -2.95
N VAL A 26 -5.57 -0.29 -4.09
CA VAL A 26 -4.31 0.45 -4.16
C VAL A 26 -4.56 1.67 -5.04
N VAL A 27 -4.51 2.84 -4.44
CA VAL A 27 -4.98 4.06 -5.09
C VAL A 27 -3.89 5.14 -5.07
N GLY A 28 -3.60 5.66 -6.25
CA GLY A 28 -2.77 6.85 -6.39
C GLY A 28 -1.28 6.59 -6.26
N ASP A 29 -0.58 7.49 -5.60
CA ASP A 29 0.87 7.47 -5.50
C ASP A 29 1.34 6.46 -4.45
N VAL A 30 1.26 5.19 -4.83
CA VAL A 30 1.66 4.06 -4.00
C VAL A 30 2.73 3.29 -4.74
N THR A 31 3.84 3.01 -4.07
CA THR A 31 4.90 2.16 -4.59
C THR A 31 5.02 0.93 -3.71
N ILE A 32 4.97 -0.25 -4.32
CA ILE A 32 5.10 -1.52 -3.59
C ILE A 32 6.31 -2.25 -4.11
N GLY A 33 7.24 -2.53 -3.22
CA GLY A 33 8.49 -3.19 -3.57
C GLY A 33 8.34 -4.67 -3.87
N GLU A 34 9.34 -5.23 -4.48
CA GLU A 34 9.40 -6.62 -4.93
C GLU A 34 9.03 -7.61 -3.81
N GLY A 35 8.27 -8.64 -4.15
CA GLY A 35 7.98 -9.75 -3.26
C GLY A 35 7.04 -9.43 -2.11
N SER A 36 6.50 -8.23 -2.06
CA SER A 36 5.56 -7.84 -1.00
C SER A 36 4.17 -8.39 -1.25
N SER A 37 3.34 -8.40 -0.22
CA SER A 37 1.97 -8.91 -0.33
C SER A 37 0.98 -7.99 0.36
N VAL A 38 -0.14 -7.77 -0.29
CA VAL A 38 -1.24 -6.92 0.19
C VAL A 38 -2.49 -7.78 0.23
N TRP A 39 -3.01 -8.00 1.41
CA TRP A 39 -4.01 -9.02 1.63
C TRP A 39 -5.44 -8.49 1.59
N PHE A 40 -6.41 -9.36 1.88
CA PHE A 40 -7.82 -9.09 1.61
C PHE A 40 -8.37 -7.88 2.36
N GLY A 41 -9.11 -7.03 1.68
CA GLY A 41 -9.75 -5.87 2.28
C GLY A 41 -8.81 -4.72 2.65
N THR A 42 -7.54 -4.85 2.34
CA THR A 42 -6.53 -3.83 2.64
C THR A 42 -6.67 -2.65 1.68
N VAL A 43 -6.47 -1.44 2.20
CA VAL A 43 -6.52 -0.21 1.42
C VAL A 43 -5.20 0.54 1.57
N LEU A 44 -4.55 0.79 0.44
CA LEU A 44 -3.37 1.65 0.36
C LEU A 44 -3.76 2.88 -0.43
N ARG A 45 -3.78 4.03 0.21
CA ARG A 45 -4.27 5.25 -0.43
C ARG A 45 -3.23 6.36 -0.38
N GLY A 46 -2.59 6.60 -1.52
CA GLY A 46 -1.62 7.68 -1.69
C GLY A 46 -2.25 8.84 -2.45
N ASP A 47 -3.08 9.64 -1.79
CA ASP A 47 -3.83 10.72 -2.43
C ASP A 47 -3.21 12.09 -2.21
N ILE A 48 -2.92 12.47 -0.98
CA ILE A 48 -2.31 13.76 -0.65
C ILE A 48 -0.80 13.69 -0.78
N GLU A 49 -0.24 12.59 -0.35
CA GLU A 49 1.20 12.32 -0.38
C GLU A 49 1.41 10.86 -0.77
N ARG A 50 2.65 10.43 -0.95
CA ARG A 50 2.92 9.07 -1.40
C ARG A 50 2.97 8.07 -0.26
N VAL A 51 2.64 6.83 -0.61
CA VAL A 51 2.82 5.65 0.24
C VAL A 51 3.89 4.78 -0.40
N ILE A 52 4.92 4.45 0.36
CA ILE A 52 6.00 3.58 -0.10
C ILE A 52 6.04 2.35 0.77
N VAL A 53 5.88 1.18 0.15
CA VAL A 53 6.02 -0.11 0.80
C VAL A 53 7.29 -0.75 0.30
N GLY A 54 8.18 -1.15 1.18
CA GLY A 54 9.44 -1.76 0.84
C GLY A 54 9.30 -3.16 0.26
N LYS A 55 10.42 -3.86 0.15
CA LYS A 55 10.47 -5.20 -0.41
C LYS A 55 10.11 -6.24 0.65
N TYR A 56 9.50 -7.34 0.21
CA TYR A 56 9.19 -8.50 1.05
C TYR A 56 8.43 -8.10 2.31
N THR A 57 7.57 -7.11 2.19
CA THR A 57 6.74 -6.59 3.27
C THR A 57 5.34 -7.16 3.11
N ASN A 58 4.73 -7.51 4.23
CA ASN A 58 3.46 -8.23 4.27
C ASN A 58 2.43 -7.34 4.97
N ILE A 59 1.43 -6.89 4.23
CA ILE A 59 0.36 -6.04 4.76
C ILE A 59 -0.90 -6.88 4.82
N GLN A 60 -1.30 -7.25 6.04
CA GLN A 60 -2.33 -8.23 6.25
C GLN A 60 -3.74 -7.66 6.19
N ASP A 61 -4.72 -8.54 6.34
CA ASP A 61 -6.12 -8.29 6.01
C ASP A 61 -6.69 -7.06 6.71
N ASN A 62 -7.53 -6.31 5.97
CA ASN A 62 -8.29 -5.17 6.49
C ASN A 62 -7.44 -4.05 7.10
N THR A 63 -6.22 -3.94 6.66
CA THR A 63 -5.31 -2.86 7.07
C THR A 63 -5.58 -1.63 6.19
N THR A 64 -5.51 -0.46 6.79
CA THR A 64 -5.61 0.79 6.04
C THR A 64 -4.31 1.55 6.18
N ILE A 65 -3.70 1.88 5.04
CA ILE A 65 -2.49 2.71 5.00
C ILE A 65 -2.84 3.98 4.25
N HIS A 66 -2.65 5.10 4.90
CA HIS A 66 -3.03 6.41 4.40
C HIS A 66 -1.97 7.43 4.77
N VAL A 67 -2.03 8.57 4.13
CA VAL A 67 -1.13 9.68 4.37
C VAL A 67 -1.85 10.82 5.07
N MET A 68 -1.11 11.64 5.79
CA MET A 68 -1.65 12.83 6.46
C MET A 68 -0.79 14.03 6.14
N GLY A 69 -1.45 15.13 5.76
CA GLY A 69 -0.76 16.38 5.52
C GLY A 69 0.25 16.29 4.41
N ASP A 70 1.46 16.73 4.68
CA ASP A 70 2.55 16.81 3.71
C ASP A 70 3.66 15.79 3.97
N HIS A 71 3.34 14.73 4.69
CA HIS A 71 4.33 13.68 5.00
C HIS A 71 3.98 12.37 4.32
N PRO A 72 4.93 11.76 3.61
CA PRO A 72 4.71 10.42 3.04
C PRO A 72 4.64 9.37 4.14
N THR A 73 3.99 8.26 3.83
CA THR A 73 4.02 7.07 4.69
C THR A 73 5.01 6.08 4.07
N VAL A 74 6.04 5.72 4.82
CA VAL A 74 7.08 4.83 4.34
C VAL A 74 7.14 3.61 5.25
N ILE A 75 6.98 2.44 4.65
CA ILE A 75 7.08 1.15 5.33
C ILE A 75 8.32 0.46 4.77
N GLY A 76 9.21 0.03 5.66
CA GLY A 76 10.48 -0.54 5.25
C GLY A 76 10.38 -1.93 4.65
N ASP A 77 11.53 -2.56 4.45
CA ASP A 77 11.62 -3.92 3.93
C ASP A 77 11.40 -4.94 5.05
N TYR A 78 10.89 -6.11 4.69
CA TYR A 78 10.70 -7.25 5.62
C TYR A 78 9.83 -6.91 6.82
N VAL A 79 8.86 -6.02 6.64
CA VAL A 79 7.94 -5.61 7.71
C VAL A 79 6.65 -6.42 7.58
N THR A 80 6.09 -6.82 8.71
CA THR A 80 4.75 -7.39 8.75
C THR A 80 3.83 -6.45 9.49
N ILE A 81 2.77 -6.01 8.82
CA ILE A 81 1.71 -5.20 9.43
C ILE A 81 0.54 -6.13 9.68
N GLY A 82 0.16 -6.26 10.93
CA GLY A 82 -0.90 -7.20 11.34
C GLY A 82 -2.28 -6.79 10.86
N HIS A 83 -3.24 -7.66 11.14
CA HIS A 83 -4.62 -7.47 10.68
C HIS A 83 -5.26 -6.23 11.31
N ASN A 84 -6.14 -5.58 10.56
CA ASN A 84 -6.94 -4.44 11.02
C ASN A 84 -6.11 -3.26 11.54
N ALA A 85 -4.87 -3.15 11.14
CA ALA A 85 -4.02 -2.03 11.53
C ALA A 85 -4.41 -0.78 10.75
N ILE A 86 -4.15 0.37 11.34
CA ILE A 86 -4.28 1.66 10.66
C ILE A 86 -2.94 2.34 10.75
N VAL A 87 -2.34 2.63 9.60
CA VAL A 87 -1.02 3.24 9.52
C VAL A 87 -1.14 4.57 8.82
N HIS A 88 -0.77 5.62 9.54
CA HIS A 88 -0.62 6.96 8.99
C HIS A 88 0.85 7.28 8.85
N CYS A 89 1.17 8.36 8.16
CA CYS A 89 2.53 8.83 7.91
C CYS A 89 3.42 8.68 9.16
N GLY A 90 4.62 8.30 8.93
CA GLY A 90 5.51 8.16 10.08
C GLY A 90 6.90 7.77 9.74
#